data_04d30e8724c6c0c46d063eb274d0904c
#
_entry.id   04d30e8724c6c0c46d063eb274d0904c
#
_cell.length_a   1.000
_cell.length_b   1.000
_cell.length_c   1.000
_cell.angle_alpha   90.00
_cell.angle_beta   90.00
_cell.angle_gamma   90.00
#
_symmetry.space_group_name_H-M   'P 1'
#
loop_
_entity.id
_entity.type
_entity.pdbx_description
1 polymer ?
#
loop_
_entity_poly.entity_id
_entity_poly.type
_entity_poly.pdbx_seq_one_letter_code
_entity_poly.pdbx_strand_id
1 'polypeptide(L)'
;MLDLGRQPRFHRSRDRNLTNDLGALTALLSSAGFIAAEEEADELLACTAGDVELLHSLVERRLTGEPLAWIIGHVSFCGVEIRVDPGVYVPRWQSEPLARLTVERLPSTGVAIDICTGTGAIARTLSTARPGARVVASDIDQHAVACAVANGAEVYQGDLFEPIPRTLEGRVDVVVGVVPYVPTPALPLLQRDTFTFESPLAYDGGPDGTEVLRRVLIDSRKFLRRGGALLLECGGGQGDALRDDLARLGYLDVTVLADEDGDERGIEATLGREP
;
A
#
# COMPACT_ATOMS: atom_id res chain seq x y z
N MET A 1 -15.43 -34.41 -6.34
CA MET A 1 -14.07 -34.96 -6.44
C MET A 1 -13.39 -34.19 -7.56
N LEU A 2 -12.89 -32.98 -7.24
CA LEU A 2 -12.25 -32.08 -8.19
C LEU A 2 -10.74 -32.35 -8.13
N ASP A 3 -10.20 -32.69 -9.29
CA ASP A 3 -8.81 -33.05 -9.55
C ASP A 3 -7.91 -31.84 -9.19
N LEU A 4 -7.15 -31.99 -8.11
CA LEU A 4 -6.13 -31.03 -7.71
C LEU A 4 -5.01 -31.08 -8.73
N GLY A 5 -5.06 -30.15 -9.69
CA GLY A 5 -4.17 -30.01 -10.82
C GLY A 5 -2.69 -30.12 -10.42
N ARG A 6 -2.01 -31.03 -11.11
CA ARG A 6 -0.56 -31.27 -11.05
C ARG A 6 0.19 -29.96 -11.24
N GLN A 7 1.02 -29.59 -10.26
CA GLN A 7 2.05 -28.57 -10.47
C GLN A 7 2.88 -28.94 -11.71
N PRO A 8 3.17 -27.99 -12.61
CA PRO A 8 4.07 -28.24 -13.74
C PRO A 8 5.46 -28.55 -13.18
N ARG A 9 5.92 -29.78 -13.40
CA ARG A 9 7.32 -30.16 -13.14
C ARG A 9 8.16 -29.48 -14.23
N PHE A 10 8.79 -28.37 -13.89
CA PHE A 10 9.79 -27.76 -14.75
C PHE A 10 10.94 -28.74 -14.99
N HIS A 11 11.11 -29.17 -16.24
CA HIS A 11 12.21 -30.02 -16.67
C HIS A 11 13.48 -29.17 -16.67
N ARG A 12 14.42 -29.48 -15.76
CA ARG A 12 15.75 -28.84 -15.59
C ARG A 12 16.62 -28.72 -16.84
N SER A 13 16.15 -29.09 -18.03
CA SER A 13 16.98 -29.19 -19.25
C SER A 13 16.68 -28.15 -20.34
N ARG A 14 15.64 -27.29 -20.20
CA ARG A 14 15.34 -26.29 -21.23
C ARG A 14 15.68 -24.83 -20.84
N ASP A 15 15.95 -24.54 -19.57
CA ASP A 15 16.08 -23.16 -19.07
C ASP A 15 17.53 -22.62 -19.04
N ARG A 16 18.49 -23.32 -19.67
CA ARG A 16 19.91 -22.90 -19.70
C ARG A 16 20.23 -21.75 -20.67
N ASN A 17 19.23 -21.17 -21.32
CA ASN A 17 19.42 -20.08 -22.27
C ASN A 17 18.58 -18.83 -21.91
N LEU A 18 18.40 -18.52 -20.63
CA LEU A 18 18.04 -17.14 -20.26
C LEU A 18 19.24 -16.29 -20.64
N THR A 19 19.20 -15.72 -21.82
CA THR A 19 20.11 -14.66 -22.25
C THR A 19 19.57 -13.35 -21.71
N ASN A 20 20.43 -12.31 -21.62
CA ASN A 20 20.01 -10.92 -21.33
C ASN A 20 19.14 -10.37 -22.49
N ASP A 21 18.14 -11.13 -22.90
CA ASP A 21 17.23 -10.81 -24.00
C ASP A 21 15.84 -10.49 -23.41
N LEU A 22 15.48 -9.22 -23.48
CA LEU A 22 14.20 -8.69 -23.02
C LEU A 22 13.02 -9.49 -23.61
N GLY A 23 13.03 -9.77 -24.93
CA GLY A 23 11.93 -10.46 -25.59
C GLY A 23 11.75 -11.89 -25.09
N ALA A 24 12.84 -12.62 -24.84
CA ALA A 24 12.80 -13.96 -24.31
C ALA A 24 12.28 -13.99 -22.86
N LEU A 25 12.72 -13.04 -22.03
CA LEU A 25 12.27 -12.93 -20.64
C LEU A 25 10.81 -12.50 -20.55
N THR A 26 10.39 -11.51 -21.34
CA THR A 26 8.98 -11.09 -21.45
C THR A 26 8.09 -12.27 -21.86
N ALA A 27 8.49 -13.06 -22.88
CA ALA A 27 7.72 -14.22 -23.29
C ALA A 27 7.60 -15.30 -22.20
N LEU A 28 8.67 -15.50 -21.41
CA LEU A 28 8.67 -16.42 -20.27
C LEU A 28 7.69 -15.96 -19.19
N LEU A 29 7.76 -14.70 -18.76
CA LEU A 29 6.88 -14.15 -17.72
C LEU A 29 5.42 -14.13 -18.19
N SER A 30 5.15 -13.72 -19.43
CA SER A 30 3.81 -13.76 -20.01
C SER A 30 3.24 -15.18 -20.04
N SER A 31 4.06 -16.18 -20.40
CA SER A 31 3.63 -17.59 -20.40
C SER A 31 3.34 -18.15 -19.00
N ALA A 32 3.95 -17.54 -17.98
CA ALA A 32 3.71 -17.85 -16.57
C ALA A 32 2.49 -17.09 -15.99
N GLY A 33 1.87 -16.17 -16.77
CA GLY A 33 0.64 -15.48 -16.42
C GLY A 33 0.85 -14.10 -15.78
N PHE A 34 2.07 -13.55 -15.83
CA PHE A 34 2.32 -12.19 -15.35
C PHE A 34 1.78 -11.16 -16.35
N ILE A 35 1.00 -10.20 -15.87
CA ILE A 35 0.30 -9.21 -16.71
C ILE A 35 1.27 -8.14 -17.21
N ALA A 36 2.14 -7.62 -16.34
CA ALA A 36 3.13 -6.59 -16.63
C ALA A 36 4.50 -7.21 -17.02
N ALA A 37 4.47 -8.26 -17.89
CA ALA A 37 5.63 -9.10 -18.16
C ALA A 37 6.81 -8.35 -18.80
N GLU A 38 6.55 -7.31 -19.60
CA GLU A 38 7.60 -6.54 -20.26
C GLU A 38 8.29 -5.60 -19.26
N GLU A 39 7.50 -4.89 -18.46
CA GLU A 39 7.98 -4.02 -17.39
C GLU A 39 8.77 -4.81 -16.34
N GLU A 40 8.24 -5.97 -15.91
CA GLU A 40 8.94 -6.84 -14.96
C GLU A 40 10.25 -7.41 -15.53
N ALA A 41 10.28 -7.73 -16.82
CA ALA A 41 11.49 -8.19 -17.50
C ALA A 41 12.55 -7.08 -17.55
N ASP A 42 12.17 -5.85 -17.87
CA ASP A 42 13.06 -4.69 -17.87
C ASP A 42 13.67 -4.44 -16.48
N GLU A 43 12.86 -4.48 -15.43
CA GLU A 43 13.32 -4.27 -14.05
C GLU A 43 14.30 -5.37 -13.62
N LEU A 44 14.01 -6.65 -13.93
CA LEU A 44 14.89 -7.77 -13.63
C LEU A 44 16.24 -7.65 -14.36
N LEU A 45 16.23 -7.28 -15.64
CA LEU A 45 17.45 -7.07 -16.42
C LEU A 45 18.26 -5.87 -15.89
N ALA A 46 17.59 -4.78 -15.55
CA ALA A 46 18.25 -3.59 -14.98
C ALA A 46 18.93 -3.93 -13.63
N CYS A 47 18.23 -4.66 -12.76
CA CYS A 47 18.72 -5.03 -11.44
C CYS A 47 19.97 -5.94 -11.51
N THR A 48 20.09 -6.78 -12.54
CA THR A 48 21.19 -7.75 -12.65
C THR A 48 22.42 -7.20 -13.36
N ALA A 49 22.30 -6.07 -14.06
CA ALA A 49 23.40 -5.41 -14.77
C ALA A 49 24.24 -6.36 -15.67
N GLY A 50 23.59 -7.38 -16.26
CA GLY A 50 24.21 -8.38 -17.13
C GLY A 50 24.72 -9.62 -16.44
N ASP A 51 24.59 -9.76 -15.13
CA ASP A 51 24.88 -11.00 -14.40
C ASP A 51 23.79 -12.06 -14.66
N VAL A 52 24.12 -13.03 -15.51
CA VAL A 52 23.19 -14.07 -15.96
C VAL A 52 22.83 -15.04 -14.82
N GLU A 53 23.77 -15.34 -13.90
CA GLU A 53 23.47 -16.25 -12.79
C GLU A 53 22.51 -15.59 -11.78
N LEU A 54 22.74 -14.32 -11.50
CA LEU A 54 21.82 -13.54 -10.69
C LEU A 54 20.44 -13.44 -11.36
N LEU A 55 20.37 -13.13 -12.66
CA LEU A 55 19.11 -13.08 -13.40
C LEU A 55 18.32 -14.40 -13.27
N HIS A 56 18.97 -15.54 -13.47
CA HIS A 56 18.33 -16.85 -13.32
C HIS A 56 17.74 -17.01 -11.91
N SER A 57 18.50 -16.66 -10.88
CA SER A 57 18.03 -16.75 -9.49
C SER A 57 16.81 -15.87 -9.23
N LEU A 58 16.81 -14.63 -9.72
CA LEU A 58 15.68 -13.69 -9.53
C LEU A 58 14.45 -14.16 -10.31
N VAL A 59 14.62 -14.64 -11.54
CA VAL A 59 13.53 -15.18 -12.36
C VAL A 59 12.94 -16.45 -11.73
N GLU A 60 13.75 -17.36 -11.20
CA GLU A 60 13.23 -18.54 -10.49
C GLU A 60 12.35 -18.13 -9.29
N ARG A 61 12.76 -17.13 -8.51
CA ARG A 61 11.96 -16.57 -7.42
C ARG A 61 10.65 -15.98 -7.96
N ARG A 62 10.71 -15.15 -9.01
CA ARG A 62 9.51 -14.53 -9.59
C ARG A 62 8.50 -15.56 -10.10
N LEU A 63 8.97 -16.63 -10.73
CA LEU A 63 8.12 -17.73 -11.21
C LEU A 63 7.42 -18.51 -10.09
N THR A 64 7.84 -18.38 -8.83
CA THR A 64 7.09 -18.90 -7.68
C THR A 64 5.86 -18.05 -7.33
N GLY A 65 5.77 -16.83 -7.88
CA GLY A 65 4.80 -15.82 -7.55
C GLY A 65 5.31 -14.79 -6.51
N GLU A 66 6.58 -14.90 -6.08
CA GLU A 66 7.14 -13.92 -5.14
C GLU A 66 7.05 -12.48 -5.72
N PRO A 67 6.56 -11.48 -4.95
CA PRO A 67 6.43 -10.12 -5.43
C PRO A 67 7.74 -9.57 -6.00
N LEU A 68 7.69 -8.95 -7.19
CA LEU A 68 8.87 -8.40 -7.84
C LEU A 68 9.60 -7.40 -6.93
N ALA A 69 8.85 -6.54 -6.24
CA ALA A 69 9.41 -5.56 -5.31
C ALA A 69 10.23 -6.19 -4.17
N TRP A 70 9.89 -7.41 -3.73
CA TRP A 70 10.70 -8.14 -2.74
C TRP A 70 11.96 -8.75 -3.35
N ILE A 71 11.90 -9.11 -4.63
CA ILE A 71 13.02 -9.69 -5.36
C ILE A 71 14.09 -8.64 -5.62
N ILE A 72 13.68 -7.46 -6.10
CA ILE A 72 14.58 -6.36 -6.45
C ILE A 72 14.86 -5.41 -5.27
N GLY A 73 14.02 -5.47 -4.22
CA GLY A 73 14.20 -4.72 -2.97
C GLY A 73 13.58 -3.33 -2.95
N HIS A 74 12.91 -2.88 -4.01
CA HIS A 74 12.31 -1.55 -4.08
C HIS A 74 11.12 -1.49 -5.06
N VAL A 75 10.37 -0.37 -5.00
CA VAL A 75 9.33 -0.01 -5.96
C VAL A 75 9.31 1.51 -6.12
N SER A 76 8.94 2.02 -7.30
CA SER A 76 8.63 3.44 -7.49
C SER A 76 7.21 3.72 -7.01
N PHE A 77 7.03 4.75 -6.16
CA PHE A 77 5.73 5.20 -5.68
C PHE A 77 5.69 6.73 -5.68
N CYS A 78 4.76 7.33 -6.41
CA CYS A 78 4.71 8.79 -6.64
C CYS A 78 6.04 9.39 -7.15
N GLY A 79 6.83 8.62 -7.91
CA GLY A 79 8.15 9.04 -8.39
C GLY A 79 9.25 9.04 -7.34
N VAL A 80 8.99 8.45 -6.17
CA VAL A 80 9.98 8.23 -5.10
C VAL A 80 10.32 6.75 -5.06
N GLU A 81 11.62 6.43 -5.00
CA GLU A 81 12.05 5.05 -4.78
C GLU A 81 11.80 4.65 -3.32
N ILE A 82 11.06 3.57 -3.12
CA ILE A 82 10.68 3.03 -1.82
C ILE A 82 11.29 1.65 -1.68
N ARG A 83 12.13 1.46 -0.68
CA ARG A 83 12.61 0.14 -0.27
C ARG A 83 11.45 -0.73 0.19
N VAL A 84 11.45 -2.00 -0.24
CA VAL A 84 10.45 -3.00 0.16
C VAL A 84 11.14 -4.24 0.67
N ASP A 85 10.99 -4.53 1.94
CA ASP A 85 11.55 -5.75 2.53
C ASP A 85 10.57 -6.93 2.38
N PRO A 86 11.06 -8.18 2.21
CA PRO A 86 10.22 -9.36 2.17
C PRO A 86 9.29 -9.46 3.39
N GLY A 87 8.03 -9.80 3.17
CA GLY A 87 7.00 -9.89 4.20
C GLY A 87 6.23 -8.58 4.45
N VAL A 88 6.70 -7.45 3.93
CA VAL A 88 6.02 -6.16 4.05
C VAL A 88 5.12 -5.92 2.83
N TYR A 89 3.93 -5.38 3.06
CA TYR A 89 2.98 -5.03 2.00
C TYR A 89 3.65 -4.15 0.94
N VAL A 90 3.52 -4.55 -0.34
CA VAL A 90 4.06 -3.80 -1.47
C VAL A 90 3.16 -2.61 -1.78
N PRO A 91 3.67 -1.37 -1.81
CA PRO A 91 2.87 -0.21 -2.20
C PRO A 91 2.28 -0.38 -3.61
N ARG A 92 0.98 -0.12 -3.74
CA ARG A 92 0.25 -0.27 -5.01
C ARG A 92 0.10 1.09 -5.69
N TRP A 93 0.25 1.12 -7.02
CA TRP A 93 0.08 2.34 -7.81
C TRP A 93 -1.34 2.94 -7.66
N GLN A 94 -2.35 2.12 -7.37
CA GLN A 94 -3.71 2.56 -7.12
C GLN A 94 -3.84 3.51 -5.92
N SER A 95 -2.90 3.45 -4.97
CA SER A 95 -2.85 4.35 -3.80
C SER A 95 -2.14 5.68 -4.09
N GLU A 96 -1.47 5.82 -5.24
CA GLU A 96 -0.77 7.07 -5.59
C GLU A 96 -1.69 8.29 -5.70
N PRO A 97 -2.90 8.20 -6.29
CA PRO A 97 -3.84 9.34 -6.31
C PRO A 97 -4.20 9.83 -4.90
N LEU A 98 -4.40 8.92 -3.94
CA LEU A 98 -4.66 9.26 -2.54
C LEU A 98 -3.46 9.98 -1.92
N ALA A 99 -2.24 9.48 -2.16
CA ALA A 99 -1.01 10.10 -1.67
C ALA A 99 -0.81 11.51 -2.26
N ARG A 100 -1.05 11.69 -3.56
CA ARG A 100 -0.97 13.01 -4.24
C ARG A 100 -2.00 14.00 -3.67
N LEU A 101 -3.24 13.56 -3.50
CA LEU A 101 -4.28 14.38 -2.88
C LEU A 101 -3.90 14.76 -1.44
N THR A 102 -3.29 13.84 -0.69
CA THR A 102 -2.78 14.13 0.66
C THR A 102 -1.70 15.20 0.65
N VAL A 103 -0.78 15.18 -0.33
CA VAL A 103 0.22 16.24 -0.52
C VAL A 103 -0.45 17.60 -0.76
N GLU A 104 -1.55 17.65 -1.52
CA GLU A 104 -2.30 18.91 -1.79
C GLU A 104 -2.95 19.45 -0.51
N ARG A 105 -3.46 18.59 0.36
CA ARG A 105 -4.11 18.98 1.62
C ARG A 105 -3.11 19.34 2.72
N LEU A 106 -1.87 18.83 2.66
CA LEU A 106 -0.86 19.06 3.67
C LEU A 106 -0.19 20.44 3.49
N PRO A 107 -0.32 21.37 4.45
CA PRO A 107 0.42 22.63 4.42
C PRO A 107 1.94 22.41 4.42
N SER A 108 2.70 23.36 3.88
CA SER A 108 4.16 23.26 3.78
C SER A 108 4.88 23.07 5.12
N THR A 109 4.27 23.52 6.23
CA THR A 109 4.75 23.37 7.62
C THR A 109 3.71 22.66 8.48
N GLY A 110 2.82 21.88 7.86
CA GLY A 110 1.75 21.16 8.52
C GLY A 110 2.21 19.89 9.23
N VAL A 111 1.22 19.20 9.81
CA VAL A 111 1.43 17.90 10.47
C VAL A 111 0.53 16.87 9.80
N ALA A 112 1.10 15.75 9.41
CA ALA A 112 0.35 14.61 8.87
C ALA A 112 0.58 13.34 9.70
N ILE A 113 -0.42 12.46 9.73
CA ILE A 113 -0.32 11.09 10.26
C ILE A 113 -0.67 10.12 9.15
N ASP A 114 0.21 9.13 8.91
CA ASP A 114 0.04 8.01 7.99
C ASP A 114 -0.20 6.74 8.80
N ILE A 115 -1.42 6.20 8.75
CA ILE A 115 -1.86 5.04 9.54
C ILE A 115 -1.78 3.77 8.71
N CYS A 116 -1.28 2.67 9.30
CA CYS A 116 -0.98 1.41 8.60
C CYS A 116 0.01 1.66 7.46
N THR A 117 1.11 2.30 7.81
CA THR A 117 2.06 2.89 6.85
C THR A 117 2.81 1.88 5.99
N GLY A 118 2.85 0.60 6.39
CA GLY A 118 3.57 -0.47 5.67
C GLY A 118 5.04 -0.13 5.48
N THR A 119 5.47 0.00 4.24
CA THR A 119 6.84 0.43 3.89
C THR A 119 7.12 1.91 4.19
N GLY A 120 6.13 2.68 4.61
CA GLY A 120 6.26 4.13 4.74
C GLY A 120 6.15 4.90 3.42
N ALA A 121 5.57 4.31 2.37
CA ALA A 121 5.53 4.90 1.04
C ALA A 121 4.81 6.26 1.01
N ILE A 122 3.62 6.35 1.63
CA ILE A 122 2.89 7.62 1.73
C ILE A 122 3.66 8.62 2.61
N ALA A 123 4.09 8.20 3.80
CA ALA A 123 4.87 9.07 4.70
C ALA A 123 6.13 9.64 4.01
N ARG A 124 6.85 8.81 3.24
CA ARG A 124 8.03 9.23 2.48
C ARG A 124 7.68 10.21 1.36
N THR A 125 6.60 9.94 0.63
CA THR A 125 6.08 10.84 -0.43
C THR A 125 5.74 12.22 0.15
N LEU A 126 5.00 12.25 1.27
CA LEU A 126 4.64 13.50 1.95
C LEU A 126 5.88 14.28 2.42
N SER A 127 6.82 13.61 3.06
CA SER A 127 8.07 14.22 3.57
C SER A 127 8.93 14.76 2.43
N THR A 128 8.96 14.08 1.28
CA THR A 128 9.68 14.51 0.10
C THR A 128 9.03 15.74 -0.54
N ALA A 129 7.69 15.73 -0.68
CA ALA A 129 6.94 16.83 -1.30
C ALA A 129 6.78 18.05 -0.38
N ARG A 130 6.81 17.87 0.93
CA ARG A 130 6.64 18.90 1.97
C ARG A 130 7.75 18.82 3.02
N PRO A 131 9.01 19.20 2.71
CA PRO A 131 10.15 19.03 3.63
C PRO A 131 10.03 19.81 4.95
N GLY A 132 9.17 20.82 5.00
CA GLY A 132 8.90 21.59 6.22
C GLY A 132 7.79 21.04 7.09
N ALA A 133 7.04 20.05 6.60
CA ALA A 133 5.97 19.40 7.35
C ALA A 133 6.54 18.29 8.26
N ARG A 134 5.85 18.05 9.36
CA ARG A 134 6.11 16.88 10.20
C ARG A 134 5.17 15.75 9.78
N VAL A 135 5.73 14.65 9.33
CA VAL A 135 4.98 13.44 8.96
C VAL A 135 5.31 12.36 9.98
N VAL A 136 4.28 11.86 10.64
CA VAL A 136 4.36 10.79 11.64
C VAL A 136 3.57 9.59 11.13
N ALA A 137 4.06 8.40 11.37
CA ALA A 137 3.41 7.18 10.88
C ALA A 137 3.23 6.15 12.00
N SER A 138 2.33 5.18 11.79
CA SER A 138 2.20 4.01 12.66
C SER A 138 1.91 2.75 11.87
N ASP A 139 2.39 1.63 12.40
CA ASP A 139 2.05 0.29 11.92
C ASP A 139 2.10 -0.70 13.08
N ILE A 140 1.26 -1.73 13.03
CA ILE A 140 1.24 -2.78 14.05
C ILE A 140 2.35 -3.81 13.83
N ASP A 141 2.76 -4.01 12.57
CA ASP A 141 3.79 -4.98 12.19
C ASP A 141 5.20 -4.40 12.39
N GLN A 142 5.99 -5.06 13.23
CA GLN A 142 7.38 -4.69 13.48
C GLN A 142 8.24 -4.69 12.22
N HIS A 143 7.99 -5.58 11.26
CA HIS A 143 8.74 -5.63 10.00
C HIS A 143 8.41 -4.41 9.12
N ALA A 144 7.13 -4.05 9.03
CA ALA A 144 6.69 -2.83 8.36
C ALA A 144 7.32 -1.58 8.98
N VAL A 145 7.30 -1.47 10.31
CA VAL A 145 7.97 -0.38 11.04
C VAL A 145 9.45 -0.30 10.70
N ALA A 146 10.18 -1.42 10.71
CA ALA A 146 11.60 -1.44 10.38
C ALA A 146 11.86 -0.99 8.93
N CYS A 147 11.03 -1.43 7.98
CA CYS A 147 11.11 -1.03 6.58
C CYS A 147 10.81 0.47 6.41
N ALA A 148 9.77 0.99 7.07
CA ALA A 148 9.42 2.41 7.03
C ALA A 148 10.52 3.31 7.64
N VAL A 149 11.16 2.87 8.73
CA VAL A 149 12.35 3.56 9.28
C VAL A 149 13.49 3.60 8.27
N ALA A 150 13.75 2.49 7.57
CA ALA A 150 14.78 2.43 6.53
C ALA A 150 14.46 3.37 5.35
N ASN A 151 13.18 3.64 5.07
CA ASN A 151 12.70 4.63 4.12
C ASN A 151 12.70 6.07 4.67
N GLY A 152 13.14 6.29 5.92
CA GLY A 152 13.28 7.60 6.54
C GLY A 152 12.01 8.15 7.17
N ALA A 153 11.00 7.33 7.46
CA ALA A 153 9.78 7.76 8.16
C ALA A 153 10.00 7.90 9.67
N GLU A 154 9.35 8.88 10.30
CA GLU A 154 9.12 8.93 11.75
C GLU A 154 7.96 8.00 12.07
N VAL A 155 8.22 6.75 12.47
CA VAL A 155 7.19 5.73 12.63
C VAL A 155 7.19 5.14 14.04
N TYR A 156 5.99 4.81 14.53
CA TYR A 156 5.75 4.23 15.84
C TYR A 156 5.05 2.88 15.70
N GLN A 157 5.55 1.86 16.41
CA GLN A 157 4.91 0.55 16.41
C GLN A 157 3.71 0.52 17.35
N GLY A 158 2.56 0.10 16.85
CA GLY A 158 1.33 -0.13 17.62
C GLY A 158 0.07 -0.09 16.79
N ASP A 159 -1.07 -0.27 17.45
CA ASP A 159 -2.37 -0.33 16.79
C ASP A 159 -2.90 1.07 16.51
N LEU A 160 -3.01 1.40 15.22
CA LEU A 160 -3.53 2.66 14.69
C LEU A 160 -2.92 3.89 15.42
N PHE A 161 -3.73 4.62 16.18
CA PHE A 161 -3.33 5.86 16.86
C PHE A 161 -2.73 5.65 18.26
N GLU A 162 -2.76 4.43 18.81
CA GLU A 162 -2.29 4.19 20.19
C GLU A 162 -0.85 4.64 20.43
N PRO A 163 0.13 4.39 19.52
CA PRO A 163 1.51 4.76 19.72
C PRO A 163 1.80 6.23 19.34
N ILE A 164 0.86 6.92 18.70
CA ILE A 164 1.05 8.30 18.21
C ILE A 164 1.18 9.26 19.40
N PRO A 165 2.18 10.16 19.40
CA PRO A 165 2.38 11.13 20.48
C PRO A 165 1.15 11.99 20.76
N ARG A 166 0.64 11.96 21.98
CA ARG A 166 -0.55 12.75 22.39
C ARG A 166 -0.35 14.26 22.26
N THR A 167 0.90 14.71 22.15
CA THR A 167 1.21 16.11 21.87
C THR A 167 0.71 16.59 20.52
N LEU A 168 0.31 15.68 19.63
CA LEU A 168 -0.28 15.95 18.33
C LEU A 168 -1.81 16.03 18.35
N GLU A 169 -2.47 15.72 19.47
CA GLU A 169 -3.93 15.82 19.59
C GLU A 169 -4.43 17.24 19.26
N GLY A 170 -5.40 17.32 18.35
CA GLY A 170 -5.99 18.57 17.86
C GLY A 170 -5.08 19.44 16.99
N ARG A 171 -3.94 18.92 16.54
CA ARG A 171 -2.92 19.69 15.78
C ARG A 171 -2.63 19.15 14.38
N VAL A 172 -3.18 18.01 14.03
CA VAL A 172 -2.91 17.33 12.76
C VAL A 172 -3.73 17.96 11.65
N ASP A 173 -3.08 18.33 10.56
CA ASP A 173 -3.72 18.89 9.38
C ASP A 173 -4.34 17.80 8.51
N VAL A 174 -3.66 16.65 8.39
CA VAL A 174 -4.09 15.55 7.54
C VAL A 174 -3.83 14.21 8.22
N VAL A 175 -4.85 13.34 8.22
CA VAL A 175 -4.71 11.91 8.50
C VAL A 175 -4.95 11.17 7.18
N VAL A 176 -4.04 10.28 6.83
CA VAL A 176 -4.15 9.40 5.67
C VAL A 176 -3.93 7.95 6.08
N GLY A 177 -4.51 7.01 5.34
CA GLY A 177 -4.25 5.60 5.56
C GLY A 177 -4.73 4.71 4.42
N VAL A 178 -3.92 3.72 4.09
CA VAL A 178 -4.30 2.52 3.33
C VAL A 178 -4.42 1.40 4.35
N VAL A 179 -5.57 1.38 5.03
CA VAL A 179 -5.82 0.42 6.10
C VAL A 179 -6.40 -0.87 5.52
N PRO A 180 -6.36 -2.01 6.23
CA PRO A 180 -7.06 -3.22 5.80
C PRO A 180 -8.55 -2.94 5.59
N TYR A 181 -9.04 -3.12 4.34
CA TYR A 181 -10.44 -2.84 3.97
C TYR A 181 -11.09 -3.96 3.16
N VAL A 182 -10.38 -5.08 2.91
CA VAL A 182 -10.97 -6.21 2.19
C VAL A 182 -11.91 -6.96 3.12
N PRO A 183 -13.18 -7.22 2.71
CA PRO A 183 -14.08 -8.05 3.49
C PRO A 183 -13.50 -9.46 3.71
N THR A 184 -13.54 -9.99 4.94
CA THR A 184 -13.02 -11.32 5.28
C THR A 184 -13.47 -12.41 4.30
N PRO A 185 -14.75 -12.47 3.85
CA PRO A 185 -15.20 -13.47 2.87
C PRO A 185 -14.57 -13.30 1.49
N ALA A 186 -14.06 -12.11 1.15
CA ALA A 186 -13.46 -11.80 -0.15
C ALA A 186 -11.94 -12.08 -0.19
N LEU A 187 -11.28 -12.29 0.94
CA LEU A 187 -9.84 -12.59 1.00
C LEU A 187 -9.41 -13.73 0.07
N PRO A 188 -10.15 -14.86 -0.04
CA PRO A 188 -9.78 -15.94 -0.94
C PRO A 188 -9.84 -15.58 -2.44
N LEU A 189 -10.44 -14.43 -2.79
CA LEU A 189 -10.56 -13.94 -4.17
C LEU A 189 -9.37 -13.06 -4.58
N LEU A 190 -8.52 -12.66 -3.62
CA LEU A 190 -7.31 -11.92 -3.91
C LEU A 190 -6.36 -12.73 -4.80
N GLN A 191 -5.51 -12.05 -5.54
CA GLN A 191 -4.53 -12.69 -6.41
C GLN A 191 -3.64 -13.65 -5.60
N ARG A 192 -3.28 -14.76 -6.24
CA ARG A 192 -2.58 -15.86 -5.56
C ARG A 192 -1.22 -15.45 -4.99
N ASP A 193 -0.49 -14.60 -5.69
CA ASP A 193 0.79 -14.05 -5.25
C ASP A 193 0.64 -13.17 -4.00
N THR A 194 -0.39 -12.33 -3.96
CA THR A 194 -0.74 -11.48 -2.83
C THR A 194 -0.96 -12.30 -1.54
N PHE A 195 -1.87 -13.28 -1.59
CA PHE A 195 -2.27 -14.03 -0.39
C PHE A 195 -1.24 -15.09 0.04
N THR A 196 -0.35 -15.50 -0.85
CA THR A 196 0.69 -16.49 -0.55
C THR A 196 1.87 -15.89 0.18
N PHE A 197 2.20 -14.64 -0.10
CA PHE A 197 3.43 -13.99 0.35
C PHE A 197 3.17 -12.88 1.37
N GLU A 198 2.17 -12.03 1.15
CA GLU A 198 1.87 -10.92 2.04
C GLU A 198 0.94 -11.34 3.21
N SER A 199 1.10 -10.71 4.36
CA SER A 199 0.32 -11.03 5.56
C SER A 199 -1.18 -10.75 5.37
N PRO A 200 -2.09 -11.66 5.76
CA PRO A 200 -3.52 -11.37 5.80
C PRO A 200 -3.90 -10.13 6.62
N LEU A 201 -3.08 -9.75 7.61
CA LEU A 201 -3.27 -8.54 8.41
C LEU A 201 -3.25 -7.25 7.57
N ALA A 202 -2.60 -7.27 6.41
CA ALA A 202 -2.56 -6.11 5.51
C ALA A 202 -3.88 -5.91 4.72
N TYR A 203 -4.77 -6.89 4.74
CA TYR A 203 -5.97 -6.91 3.89
C TYR A 203 -7.27 -7.00 4.66
N ASP A 204 -7.33 -7.80 5.73
CA ASP A 204 -8.58 -8.15 6.43
C ASP A 204 -9.18 -6.95 7.17
N GLY A 205 -10.21 -6.38 6.60
CA GLY A 205 -10.99 -5.27 7.17
C GLY A 205 -12.21 -5.71 7.96
N GLY A 206 -12.35 -7.02 8.26
CA GLY A 206 -13.50 -7.58 8.97
C GLY A 206 -14.63 -8.03 8.04
N PRO A 207 -15.82 -8.38 8.56
CA PRO A 207 -16.90 -9.03 7.83
C PRO A 207 -17.35 -8.27 6.57
N ASP A 208 -17.41 -6.94 6.63
CA ASP A 208 -17.79 -6.05 5.52
C ASP A 208 -16.61 -5.19 5.03
N GLY A 209 -15.41 -5.40 5.57
CA GLY A 209 -14.21 -4.65 5.25
C GLY A 209 -14.13 -3.24 5.87
N THR A 210 -15.09 -2.87 6.72
CA THR A 210 -15.17 -1.49 7.27
C THR A 210 -14.76 -1.38 8.75
N GLU A 211 -14.41 -2.48 9.41
CA GLU A 211 -14.10 -2.44 10.86
C GLU A 211 -12.91 -1.55 11.18
N VAL A 212 -11.81 -1.71 10.46
CA VAL A 212 -10.61 -0.89 10.66
C VAL A 212 -10.87 0.56 10.23
N LEU A 213 -11.56 0.76 9.09
CA LEU A 213 -11.96 2.09 8.62
C LEU A 213 -12.74 2.84 9.71
N ARG A 214 -13.78 2.24 10.30
CA ARG A 214 -14.59 2.86 11.38
C ARG A 214 -13.75 3.22 12.61
N ARG A 215 -12.79 2.39 13.00
CA ARG A 215 -11.87 2.71 14.10
C ARG A 215 -11.05 3.95 13.78
N VAL A 216 -10.52 4.04 12.55
CA VAL A 216 -9.78 5.23 12.10
C VAL A 216 -10.67 6.48 12.09
N LEU A 217 -11.93 6.40 11.62
CA LEU A 217 -12.87 7.54 11.67
C LEU A 217 -13.06 8.07 13.10
N ILE A 218 -13.17 7.16 14.07
CA ILE A 218 -13.39 7.54 15.48
C ILE A 218 -12.14 8.18 16.07
N ASP A 219 -10.98 7.56 15.92
CA ASP A 219 -9.77 7.94 16.62
C ASP A 219 -9.06 9.15 15.99
N SER A 220 -9.11 9.30 14.65
CA SER A 220 -8.52 10.43 13.95
C SER A 220 -9.08 11.79 14.42
N ARG A 221 -10.33 11.84 14.91
CA ARG A 221 -10.95 13.06 15.47
C ARG A 221 -10.19 13.65 16.66
N LYS A 222 -9.48 12.79 17.42
CA LYS A 222 -8.67 13.25 18.58
C LYS A 222 -7.44 14.02 18.12
N PHE A 223 -6.89 13.64 16.98
CA PHE A 223 -5.64 14.17 16.43
C PHE A 223 -5.86 15.30 15.45
N LEU A 224 -6.85 15.18 14.58
CA LEU A 224 -7.17 16.21 13.60
C LEU A 224 -7.54 17.54 14.28
N ARG A 225 -6.94 18.63 13.79
CA ARG A 225 -7.46 19.95 14.10
C ARG A 225 -8.81 20.18 13.43
N ARG A 226 -9.57 21.13 13.90
CA ARG A 226 -10.80 21.57 13.20
C ARG A 226 -10.46 22.09 11.80
N GLY A 227 -11.15 21.59 10.79
CA GLY A 227 -10.85 21.82 9.38
C GLY A 227 -9.67 21.00 8.85
N GLY A 228 -9.16 20.02 9.60
CA GLY A 228 -8.20 19.04 9.12
C GLY A 228 -8.85 17.97 8.26
N ALA A 229 -8.11 17.40 7.33
CA ALA A 229 -8.58 16.43 6.35
C ALA A 229 -8.31 14.99 6.78
N LEU A 230 -9.25 14.10 6.50
CA LEU A 230 -9.11 12.65 6.60
C LEU A 230 -9.19 12.07 5.19
N LEU A 231 -8.21 11.27 4.80
CA LEU A 231 -8.17 10.56 3.51
C LEU A 231 -7.92 9.07 3.76
N LEU A 232 -8.83 8.22 3.30
CA LEU A 232 -8.71 6.77 3.47
C LEU A 232 -8.96 6.06 2.15
N GLU A 233 -8.13 5.05 1.87
CA GLU A 233 -8.40 4.12 0.77
C GLU A 233 -9.52 3.17 1.17
N CYS A 234 -10.47 2.97 0.26
CA CYS A 234 -11.55 2.00 0.38
C CYS A 234 -12.12 1.71 -1.00
N GLY A 235 -12.98 0.72 -1.11
CA GLY A 235 -13.59 0.34 -2.39
C GLY A 235 -14.91 -0.41 -2.21
N GLY A 236 -15.55 -0.78 -3.34
CA GLY A 236 -16.73 -1.64 -3.31
C GLY A 236 -17.96 -1.06 -2.60
N GLY A 237 -18.14 0.26 -2.58
CA GLY A 237 -19.27 0.93 -1.95
C GLY A 237 -19.06 1.24 -0.45
N GLN A 238 -17.86 1.05 0.07
CA GLN A 238 -17.56 1.31 1.49
C GLN A 238 -17.62 2.80 1.84
N GLY A 239 -17.24 3.69 0.92
CA GLY A 239 -17.35 5.14 1.13
C GLY A 239 -18.78 5.58 1.36
N ASP A 240 -19.71 5.08 0.57
CA ASP A 240 -21.14 5.35 0.79
C ASP A 240 -21.65 4.72 2.09
N ALA A 241 -21.22 3.50 2.41
CA ALA A 241 -21.58 2.82 3.66
C ALA A 241 -21.08 3.57 4.92
N LEU A 242 -20.00 4.35 4.81
CA LEU A 242 -19.41 5.11 5.92
C LEU A 242 -19.98 6.54 6.06
N ARG A 243 -20.83 7.02 5.13
CA ARG A 243 -21.36 8.41 5.14
C ARG A 243 -22.08 8.78 6.43
N ASP A 244 -22.94 7.89 6.92
CA ASP A 244 -23.69 8.13 8.16
C ASP A 244 -22.78 8.14 9.38
N ASP A 245 -21.74 7.30 9.40
CA ASP A 245 -20.74 7.27 10.46
C ASP A 245 -19.93 8.57 10.46
N LEU A 246 -19.46 9.01 9.29
CA LEU A 246 -18.75 10.28 9.11
C LEU A 246 -19.59 11.46 9.61
N ALA A 247 -20.85 11.55 9.18
CA ALA A 247 -21.76 12.64 9.58
C ALA A 247 -21.98 12.66 11.11
N ARG A 248 -22.26 11.49 11.73
CA ARG A 248 -22.41 11.37 13.19
C ARG A 248 -21.16 11.75 13.96
N LEU A 249 -19.99 11.49 13.38
CA LEU A 249 -18.70 11.83 13.96
C LEU A 249 -18.32 13.30 13.72
N GLY A 250 -19.15 14.07 13.00
CA GLY A 250 -18.93 15.51 12.75
C GLY A 250 -17.96 15.79 11.62
N TYR A 251 -17.75 14.86 10.71
CA TYR A 251 -17.07 15.11 9.45
C TYR A 251 -18.03 15.79 8.45
N LEU A 252 -17.48 16.69 7.66
CA LEU A 252 -18.14 17.48 6.63
C LEU A 252 -17.46 17.24 5.28
N ASP A 253 -18.07 17.73 4.21
CA ASP A 253 -17.51 17.74 2.85
C ASP A 253 -17.04 16.34 2.38
N VAL A 254 -17.84 15.30 2.72
CA VAL A 254 -17.49 13.90 2.41
C VAL A 254 -17.57 13.67 0.91
N THR A 255 -16.42 13.34 0.32
CA THR A 255 -16.26 13.00 -1.10
C THR A 255 -15.80 11.56 -1.23
N VAL A 256 -16.50 10.77 -2.05
CA VAL A 256 -16.00 9.47 -2.49
C VAL A 256 -15.05 9.70 -3.66
N LEU A 257 -13.86 9.19 -3.55
CA LEU A 257 -12.82 9.28 -4.59
C LEU A 257 -12.99 8.09 -5.55
N ALA A 258 -12.94 8.36 -6.84
CA ALA A 258 -13.06 7.34 -7.87
C ALA A 258 -11.94 7.51 -8.89
N ASP A 259 -11.56 6.41 -9.55
CA ASP A 259 -10.65 6.44 -10.68
C ASP A 259 -11.34 6.82 -12.00
N GLU A 260 -10.58 6.75 -13.10
CA GLU A 260 -11.08 7.12 -14.45
C GLU A 260 -12.20 6.19 -14.94
N ASP A 261 -12.24 4.94 -14.46
CA ASP A 261 -13.28 3.96 -14.79
C ASP A 261 -14.53 4.11 -13.91
N GLY A 262 -14.47 4.98 -12.89
CA GLY A 262 -15.53 5.23 -11.92
C GLY A 262 -15.54 4.28 -10.74
N ASP A 263 -14.53 3.44 -10.61
CA ASP A 263 -14.35 2.55 -9.46
C ASP A 263 -13.95 3.35 -8.22
N GLU A 264 -14.62 3.07 -7.11
CA GLU A 264 -14.32 3.68 -5.82
C GLU A 264 -12.89 3.33 -5.36
N ARG A 265 -12.14 4.37 -4.97
CA ARG A 265 -10.73 4.27 -4.53
C ARG A 265 -10.49 4.85 -3.15
N GLY A 266 -11.47 5.51 -2.55
CA GLY A 266 -11.31 6.07 -1.22
C GLY A 266 -12.34 7.10 -0.85
N ILE A 267 -12.12 7.71 0.31
CA ILE A 267 -12.90 8.83 0.82
C ILE A 267 -12.00 9.96 1.25
N GLU A 268 -12.49 11.18 1.05
CA GLU A 268 -11.98 12.40 1.68
C GLU A 268 -13.07 13.01 2.54
N ALA A 269 -12.73 13.50 3.74
CA ALA A 269 -13.64 14.22 4.60
C ALA A 269 -12.91 15.27 5.45
N THR A 270 -13.60 16.33 5.87
CA THR A 270 -13.03 17.40 6.70
C THR A 270 -13.64 17.32 8.09
N LEU A 271 -12.81 17.36 9.15
CA LEU A 271 -13.33 17.44 10.52
C LEU A 271 -14.00 18.80 10.76
N GLY A 272 -15.30 18.79 11.02
CA GLY A 272 -16.11 20.00 11.20
C GLY A 272 -15.57 20.94 12.28
N ARG A 273 -15.89 22.23 12.13
CA ARG A 273 -15.69 23.23 13.21
C ARG A 273 -16.79 23.02 14.24
N GLU A 274 -16.47 23.26 15.52
CA GLU A 274 -17.55 23.39 16.51
C GLU A 274 -18.48 24.56 16.11
N PRO A 275 -19.80 24.39 16.30
CA PRO A 275 -20.74 25.46 16.01
C PRO A 275 -20.49 26.74 16.85
#